data_858d437178e59f190c283611f71fed99
#
_entry.id   858d437178e59f190c283611f71fed99
#
_cell.length_a   1.000
_cell.length_b   1.000
_cell.length_c   1.000
_cell.angle_alpha   90.00
_cell.angle_beta   90.00
_cell.angle_gamma   90.00
#
_symmetry.space_group_name_H-M   'P 1'
#
loop_
_entity.id
_entity.type
_entity.pdbx_description
1 polymer ?
#
loop_
_entity_poly.entity_id
_entity_poly.type
_entity_poly.pdbx_seq_one_letter_code
_entity_poly.pdbx_strand_id
1 'polypeptide(L)'
;MTRANAAYYARHDPFADFTTAPEISQVFGEIIGLWAAVTWKLLARPRPVLLAEAGPGRGTLMADALRAIGQTAPSFRAALSVHFIETSPRLAAAQAASVPEANWHDSLETLPNEPTLLIANEFLDALPIRQFVRRAGEWTERYVQNDRFTELPCGREARISPSPCGRGPGGGGGRAETRPPPAREELFELRESAQTFAGSLGARLAAQPGAALFLDYGPTESSSGDSLQAIRDGRTADPLAEPGTADLTAHVDFAAFAAAARAAGAATHGPIPQGIFLTRLGLFQRTDQLARNQHPAEALALIDAANRLAEPNRMGWLFKALALCHPACPTPPGFES
;
A
#
# COMPACT_ATOMS: atom_id res chain seq x y z
N MET A 1 16.71 -3.87 -2.86
CA MET A 1 15.49 -4.23 -2.14
C MET A 1 15.15 -5.72 -2.28
N THR A 2 14.78 -6.28 -3.44
CA THR A 2 14.24 -7.65 -3.59
C THR A 2 14.97 -8.73 -2.79
N ARG A 3 16.30 -8.84 -2.94
CA ARG A 3 17.08 -9.84 -2.19
C ARG A 3 17.15 -9.57 -0.70
N ALA A 4 17.27 -8.30 -0.31
CA ALA A 4 17.39 -7.91 1.09
C ALA A 4 16.06 -8.15 1.81
N ASN A 5 14.93 -7.70 1.26
CA ASN A 5 13.60 -7.92 1.84
C ASN A 5 13.25 -9.42 1.89
N ALA A 6 13.53 -10.20 0.82
CA ALA A 6 13.31 -11.64 0.86
C ALA A 6 14.10 -12.33 1.98
N ALA A 7 15.37 -11.92 2.20
CA ALA A 7 16.19 -12.46 3.28
C ALA A 7 15.72 -11.99 4.67
N TYR A 8 15.26 -10.73 4.78
CA TYR A 8 14.71 -10.17 6.00
C TYR A 8 13.43 -10.90 6.43
N TYR A 9 12.42 -10.95 5.58
CA TYR A 9 11.13 -11.62 5.89
C TYR A 9 11.24 -13.14 6.07
N ALA A 10 12.29 -13.76 5.54
CA ALA A 10 12.56 -15.18 5.80
C ALA A 10 13.13 -15.44 7.21
N ARG A 11 13.84 -14.48 7.82
CA ARG A 11 14.62 -14.69 9.04
C ARG A 11 14.15 -13.87 10.24
N HIS A 12 13.66 -12.65 9.99
CA HIS A 12 13.27 -11.71 11.05
C HIS A 12 11.76 -11.65 11.20
N ASP A 13 11.31 -11.28 12.37
CA ASP A 13 9.92 -10.91 12.61
C ASP A 13 9.79 -9.40 12.35
N PRO A 14 9.15 -8.96 11.24
CA PRO A 14 9.04 -7.54 10.92
C PRO A 14 8.28 -6.76 12.00
N PHE A 15 7.44 -7.45 12.79
CA PHE A 15 6.67 -6.84 13.88
C PHE A 15 7.50 -6.59 15.16
N ALA A 16 8.76 -7.00 15.19
CA ALA A 16 9.72 -6.53 16.19
C ALA A 16 10.23 -5.12 15.87
N ASP A 17 10.29 -4.79 14.57
CA ASP A 17 10.79 -3.49 14.08
C ASP A 17 9.68 -2.46 13.90
N PHE A 18 8.45 -2.91 13.56
CA PHE A 18 7.32 -2.05 13.27
C PHE A 18 6.04 -2.51 13.95
N THR A 19 5.19 -1.53 14.24
CA THR A 19 3.80 -1.79 14.61
C THR A 19 2.92 -1.26 13.49
N THR A 20 2.44 -2.14 12.63
CA THR A 20 1.54 -1.82 11.51
C THR A 20 0.11 -1.54 12.00
N ALA A 21 -0.71 -0.91 11.16
CA ALA A 21 -2.07 -0.52 11.54
C ALA A 21 -2.93 -1.66 12.13
N PRO A 22 -2.91 -2.89 11.61
CA PRO A 22 -3.63 -4.03 12.21
C PRO A 22 -3.16 -4.41 13.62
N GLU A 23 -1.87 -4.22 13.92
CA GLU A 23 -1.31 -4.52 15.24
C GLU A 23 -1.56 -3.39 16.27
N ILE A 24 -1.92 -2.19 15.80
CA ILE A 24 -2.28 -1.06 16.67
C ILE A 24 -3.69 -1.25 17.24
N SER A 25 -4.66 -1.68 16.40
CA SER A 25 -6.06 -1.77 16.82
C SER A 25 -6.84 -2.79 16.01
N GLN A 26 -7.53 -3.70 16.70
CA GLN A 26 -8.51 -4.61 16.08
C GLN A 26 -9.61 -3.87 15.29
N VAL A 27 -9.94 -2.63 15.70
CA VAL A 27 -10.96 -1.82 15.01
C VAL A 27 -10.57 -1.57 13.56
N PHE A 28 -9.26 -1.46 13.26
CA PHE A 28 -8.77 -1.29 11.90
C PHE A 28 -9.23 -2.46 11.01
N GLY A 29 -8.91 -3.70 11.38
CA GLY A 29 -9.33 -4.88 10.62
C GLY A 29 -10.86 -5.04 10.55
N GLU A 30 -11.58 -4.74 11.65
CA GLU A 30 -13.04 -4.79 11.68
C GLU A 30 -13.67 -3.84 10.65
N ILE A 31 -13.26 -2.57 10.60
CA ILE A 31 -13.85 -1.60 9.66
C ILE A 31 -13.44 -1.85 8.21
N ILE A 32 -12.22 -2.37 7.97
CA ILE A 32 -11.80 -2.79 6.62
C ILE A 32 -12.62 -4.01 6.16
N GLY A 33 -12.90 -4.97 7.04
CA GLY A 33 -13.81 -6.08 6.75
C GLY A 33 -15.23 -5.62 6.42
N LEU A 34 -15.74 -4.62 7.12
CA LEU A 34 -17.04 -4.03 6.83
C LEU A 34 -17.04 -3.23 5.53
N TRP A 35 -15.96 -2.54 5.22
CA TRP A 35 -15.75 -1.92 3.90
C TRP A 35 -15.88 -2.97 2.78
N ALA A 36 -15.24 -4.11 2.92
CA ALA A 36 -15.34 -5.20 1.95
C ALA A 36 -16.77 -5.73 1.83
N ALA A 37 -17.50 -5.88 2.93
CA ALA A 37 -18.90 -6.35 2.94
C ALA A 37 -19.86 -5.34 2.25
N VAL A 38 -19.66 -4.04 2.43
CA VAL A 38 -20.46 -3.00 1.75
C VAL A 38 -20.12 -2.96 0.27
N THR A 39 -18.83 -2.99 -0.07
CA THR A 39 -18.35 -3.01 -1.47
C THR A 39 -18.87 -4.25 -2.22
N TRP A 40 -18.89 -5.43 -1.58
CA TRP A 40 -19.53 -6.62 -2.15
C TRP A 40 -21.01 -6.41 -2.51
N LYS A 41 -21.75 -5.66 -1.68
CA LYS A 41 -23.16 -5.32 -2.00
C LYS A 41 -23.25 -4.39 -3.21
N LEU A 42 -22.33 -3.41 -3.32
CA LEU A 42 -22.24 -2.51 -4.47
C LEU A 42 -21.92 -3.24 -5.77
N LEU A 43 -21.16 -4.34 -5.69
CA LEU A 43 -20.82 -5.23 -6.79
C LEU A 43 -21.94 -6.25 -7.13
N ALA A 44 -23.18 -6.04 -6.66
CA ALA A 44 -24.33 -6.92 -6.85
C ALA A 44 -24.17 -8.32 -6.23
N ARG A 45 -23.35 -8.43 -5.18
CA ARG A 45 -23.20 -9.63 -4.34
C ARG A 45 -22.76 -10.89 -5.10
N PRO A 46 -21.63 -10.85 -5.84
CA PRO A 46 -21.15 -12.01 -6.58
C PRO A 46 -20.92 -13.21 -5.64
N ARG A 47 -21.17 -14.44 -6.17
CA ARG A 47 -20.96 -15.71 -5.47
C ARG A 47 -20.43 -16.73 -6.46
N PRO A 48 -19.28 -17.38 -6.20
CA PRO A 48 -18.33 -17.08 -5.11
C PRO A 48 -17.65 -15.72 -5.26
N VAL A 49 -16.95 -15.28 -4.20
CA VAL A 49 -16.11 -14.10 -4.21
C VAL A 49 -14.84 -14.35 -3.40
N LEU A 50 -13.71 -13.95 -3.92
CA LEU A 50 -12.44 -13.99 -3.19
C LEU A 50 -12.32 -12.77 -2.28
N LEU A 51 -11.98 -13.00 -1.01
CA LEU A 51 -11.44 -11.98 -0.13
C LEU A 51 -9.94 -12.25 0.00
N ALA A 52 -9.15 -11.46 -0.71
CA ALA A 52 -7.71 -11.64 -0.81
C ALA A 52 -6.97 -10.55 -0.02
N GLU A 53 -5.83 -10.88 0.58
CA GLU A 53 -4.92 -9.92 1.17
C GLU A 53 -3.52 -10.11 0.60
N ALA A 54 -2.91 -9.01 0.14
CA ALA A 54 -1.53 -9.00 -0.33
C ALA A 54 -0.61 -8.51 0.79
N GLY A 55 0.40 -9.32 1.16
CA GLY A 55 1.28 -9.05 2.29
C GLY A 55 0.55 -9.09 3.63
N PRO A 56 -0.12 -10.19 4.02
CA PRO A 56 -1.00 -10.23 5.21
C PRO A 56 -0.25 -10.21 6.55
N GLY A 57 1.06 -10.13 6.54
CA GLY A 57 1.86 -10.13 7.75
C GLY A 57 1.61 -11.36 8.63
N ARG A 58 1.07 -11.16 9.84
CA ARG A 58 0.66 -12.27 10.73
C ARG A 58 -0.78 -12.73 10.48
N GLY A 59 -1.49 -12.12 9.55
CA GLY A 59 -2.90 -12.38 9.28
C GLY A 59 -3.88 -11.69 10.24
N THR A 60 -3.39 -10.74 11.04
CA THR A 60 -4.18 -10.03 12.06
C THR A 60 -5.34 -9.25 11.45
N LEU A 61 -5.09 -8.50 10.36
CA LEU A 61 -6.12 -7.74 9.65
C LEU A 61 -7.26 -8.66 9.18
N MET A 62 -6.91 -9.74 8.49
CA MET A 62 -7.90 -10.68 7.95
C MET A 62 -8.67 -11.38 9.07
N ALA A 63 -8.02 -11.79 10.16
CA ALA A 63 -8.68 -12.42 11.31
C ALA A 63 -9.75 -11.50 11.92
N ASP A 64 -9.41 -10.22 12.15
CA ASP A 64 -10.33 -9.22 12.67
C ASP A 64 -11.47 -8.90 11.68
N ALA A 65 -11.13 -8.78 10.39
CA ALA A 65 -12.10 -8.58 9.32
C ALA A 65 -13.13 -9.72 9.26
N LEU A 66 -12.67 -10.98 9.27
CA LEU A 66 -13.54 -12.16 9.22
C LEU A 66 -14.42 -12.28 10.45
N ARG A 67 -13.91 -11.93 11.63
CA ARG A 67 -14.68 -11.89 12.88
C ARG A 67 -15.82 -10.87 12.78
N ALA A 68 -15.54 -9.65 12.30
CA ALA A 68 -16.54 -8.61 12.12
C ALA A 68 -17.56 -8.97 11.03
N ILE A 69 -17.11 -9.50 9.89
CA ILE A 69 -17.97 -9.98 8.79
C ILE A 69 -18.90 -11.08 9.28
N GLY A 70 -18.39 -12.06 10.04
CA GLY A 70 -19.17 -13.16 10.57
C GLY A 70 -20.34 -12.69 11.46
N GLN A 71 -20.10 -11.65 12.26
CA GLN A 71 -21.12 -11.08 13.16
C GLN A 71 -22.14 -10.20 12.45
N THR A 72 -21.75 -9.46 11.41
CA THR A 72 -22.56 -8.36 10.85
C THR A 72 -23.02 -8.59 9.41
N ALA A 73 -22.36 -9.47 8.67
CA ALA A 73 -22.61 -9.74 7.25
C ALA A 73 -22.56 -11.23 6.92
N PRO A 74 -23.39 -12.09 7.57
CA PRO A 74 -23.30 -13.56 7.41
C PRO A 74 -23.51 -14.02 5.97
N SER A 75 -24.30 -13.30 5.17
CA SER A 75 -24.47 -13.62 3.74
C SER A 75 -23.20 -13.41 2.92
N PHE A 76 -22.40 -12.41 3.27
CA PHE A 76 -21.09 -12.18 2.67
C PHE A 76 -20.11 -13.25 3.16
N ARG A 77 -20.08 -13.52 4.46
CA ARG A 77 -19.25 -14.59 5.04
C ARG A 77 -19.46 -15.94 4.36
N ALA A 78 -20.70 -16.26 4.03
CA ALA A 78 -21.05 -17.51 3.33
C ALA A 78 -20.72 -17.53 1.84
N ALA A 79 -20.40 -16.39 1.25
CA ALA A 79 -20.08 -16.25 -0.17
C ALA A 79 -18.56 -16.21 -0.44
N LEU A 80 -17.75 -15.86 0.57
CA LEU A 80 -16.33 -15.61 0.40
C LEU A 80 -15.47 -16.86 0.60
N SER A 81 -14.37 -16.92 -0.13
CA SER A 81 -13.18 -17.71 0.15
C SER A 81 -12.00 -16.78 0.45
N VAL A 82 -11.14 -17.18 1.39
CA VAL A 82 -10.04 -16.36 1.87
C VAL A 82 -8.75 -16.75 1.16
N HIS A 83 -8.01 -15.75 0.68
CA HIS A 83 -6.78 -15.94 -0.06
C HIS A 83 -5.70 -14.98 0.43
N PHE A 84 -4.46 -15.47 0.54
CA PHE A 84 -3.29 -14.68 0.88
C PHE A 84 -2.26 -14.71 -0.25
N ILE A 85 -1.72 -13.55 -0.60
CA ILE A 85 -0.55 -13.44 -1.48
C ILE A 85 0.65 -13.23 -0.56
N GLU A 86 1.45 -14.29 -0.36
CA GLU A 86 2.56 -14.33 0.57
C GLU A 86 3.66 -15.25 0.06
N THR A 87 4.89 -14.76 0.05
CA THR A 87 6.06 -15.51 -0.45
C THR A 87 6.96 -16.04 0.67
N SER A 88 6.75 -15.59 1.92
CA SER A 88 7.52 -16.05 3.08
C SER A 88 6.87 -17.27 3.72
N PRO A 89 7.50 -18.47 3.69
CA PRO A 89 6.96 -19.66 4.34
C PRO A 89 6.78 -19.49 5.86
N ARG A 90 7.63 -18.66 6.48
CA ARG A 90 7.54 -18.36 7.92
C ARG A 90 6.27 -17.55 8.23
N LEU A 91 5.97 -16.53 7.43
CA LEU A 91 4.75 -15.73 7.61
C LEU A 91 3.51 -16.55 7.26
N ALA A 92 3.55 -17.38 6.22
CA ALA A 92 2.47 -18.29 5.87
C ALA A 92 2.12 -19.24 7.03
N ALA A 93 3.11 -19.74 7.77
CA ALA A 93 2.86 -20.56 8.96
C ALA A 93 2.17 -19.77 10.09
N ALA A 94 2.54 -18.52 10.31
CA ALA A 94 1.87 -17.66 11.30
C ALA A 94 0.43 -17.33 10.88
N GLN A 95 0.23 -17.05 9.60
CA GLN A 95 -1.09 -16.79 9.01
C GLN A 95 -2.01 -17.99 9.13
N ALA A 96 -1.49 -19.21 8.93
CA ALA A 96 -2.28 -20.45 9.08
C ALA A 96 -2.79 -20.66 10.51
N ALA A 97 -2.07 -20.16 11.51
CA ALA A 97 -2.55 -20.18 12.89
C ALA A 97 -3.69 -19.17 13.15
N SER A 98 -3.64 -18.00 12.48
CA SER A 98 -4.61 -16.92 12.64
C SER A 98 -5.86 -17.11 11.77
N VAL A 99 -5.68 -17.61 10.53
CA VAL A 99 -6.74 -17.80 9.52
C VAL A 99 -6.56 -19.14 8.83
N PRO A 100 -6.93 -20.25 9.51
CA PRO A 100 -6.64 -21.62 9.03
C PRO A 100 -7.38 -22.00 7.73
N GLU A 101 -8.44 -21.28 7.37
CA GLU A 101 -9.20 -21.49 6.14
C GLU A 101 -8.66 -20.79 4.91
N ALA A 102 -7.55 -20.02 5.03
CA ALA A 102 -6.99 -19.29 3.91
C ALA A 102 -6.31 -20.23 2.89
N ASN A 103 -6.21 -19.74 1.66
CA ASN A 103 -5.46 -20.36 0.57
C ASN A 103 -4.28 -19.44 0.23
N TRP A 104 -3.07 -19.99 0.09
CA TRP A 104 -1.86 -19.21 -0.16
C TRP A 104 -1.47 -19.21 -1.62
N HIS A 105 -0.95 -18.07 -2.08
CA HIS A 105 -0.52 -17.79 -3.44
C HIS A 105 0.82 -17.02 -3.41
N ASP A 106 1.68 -17.29 -4.39
CA ASP A 106 2.95 -16.58 -4.52
C ASP A 106 2.79 -15.23 -5.26
N SER A 107 1.69 -15.05 -6.00
CA SER A 107 1.44 -13.84 -6.78
C SER A 107 -0.05 -13.62 -7.08
N LEU A 108 -0.38 -12.44 -7.59
CA LEU A 108 -1.73 -12.08 -8.03
C LEU A 108 -2.25 -12.99 -9.14
N GLU A 109 -1.36 -13.42 -10.05
CA GLU A 109 -1.67 -14.24 -11.21
C GLU A 109 -2.12 -15.66 -10.85
N THR A 110 -1.73 -16.15 -9.67
CA THR A 110 -2.10 -17.49 -9.20
C THR A 110 -3.44 -17.53 -8.48
N LEU A 111 -4.04 -16.36 -8.19
CA LEU A 111 -5.40 -16.30 -7.64
C LEU A 111 -6.42 -16.89 -8.64
N PRO A 112 -7.44 -17.63 -8.15
CA PRO A 112 -8.53 -18.09 -9.00
C PRO A 112 -9.17 -16.95 -9.79
N ASN A 113 -9.62 -17.24 -11.01
CA ASN A 113 -10.25 -16.24 -11.88
C ASN A 113 -11.72 -16.01 -11.52
N GLU A 114 -11.95 -15.42 -10.35
CA GLU A 114 -13.26 -15.15 -9.75
C GLU A 114 -13.39 -13.70 -9.30
N PRO A 115 -14.62 -13.19 -9.08
CA PRO A 115 -14.84 -11.88 -8.46
C PRO A 115 -13.97 -11.71 -7.23
N THR A 116 -13.27 -10.56 -7.12
CA THR A 116 -12.21 -10.41 -6.13
C THR A 116 -12.36 -9.10 -5.35
N LEU A 117 -12.31 -9.21 -4.03
CA LEU A 117 -12.04 -8.10 -3.12
C LEU A 117 -10.62 -8.29 -2.58
N LEU A 118 -9.73 -7.36 -2.89
CA LEU A 118 -8.32 -7.41 -2.45
C LEU A 118 -8.04 -6.30 -1.45
N ILE A 119 -7.32 -6.62 -0.40
CA ILE A 119 -6.82 -5.67 0.59
C ILE A 119 -5.29 -5.72 0.56
N ALA A 120 -4.65 -4.57 0.64
CA ALA A 120 -3.21 -4.45 0.78
C ALA A 120 -2.90 -3.30 1.74
N ASN A 121 -2.33 -3.64 2.89
CA ASN A 121 -1.90 -2.68 3.90
C ASN A 121 -0.40 -2.77 4.09
N GLU A 122 0.32 -1.65 3.87
CA GLU A 122 1.79 -1.60 3.99
C GLU A 122 2.45 -2.73 3.17
N PHE A 123 2.09 -2.78 1.88
CA PHE A 123 2.55 -3.79 0.93
C PHE A 123 3.35 -3.19 -0.22
N LEU A 124 2.89 -2.04 -0.74
CA LEU A 124 3.49 -1.43 -1.92
C LEU A 124 4.85 -0.78 -1.62
N ASP A 125 5.04 -0.29 -0.40
CA ASP A 125 6.27 0.32 0.09
C ASP A 125 7.44 -0.67 0.15
N ALA A 126 7.16 -1.97 0.38
CA ALA A 126 8.14 -3.05 0.39
C ALA A 126 8.54 -3.52 -1.02
N LEU A 127 7.81 -3.12 -2.07
CA LEU A 127 8.12 -3.50 -3.44
C LEU A 127 9.39 -2.79 -3.94
N PRO A 128 10.19 -3.47 -4.77
CA PRO A 128 11.47 -2.92 -5.23
C PRO A 128 11.30 -1.68 -6.10
N ILE A 129 12.20 -0.73 -5.90
CA ILE A 129 12.32 0.49 -6.68
C ILE A 129 13.61 0.51 -7.49
N ARG A 130 13.65 1.32 -8.55
CA ARG A 130 14.86 1.72 -9.27
C ARG A 130 15.07 3.21 -9.07
N GLN A 131 16.31 3.62 -8.81
CA GLN A 131 16.67 5.01 -8.58
C GLN A 131 17.50 5.55 -9.73
N PHE A 132 17.10 6.72 -10.23
CA PHE A 132 17.78 7.44 -11.31
C PHE A 132 18.23 8.79 -10.81
N VAL A 133 19.48 9.13 -11.10
CA VAL A 133 20.11 10.39 -10.70
C VAL A 133 20.41 11.21 -11.93
N ARG A 134 20.05 12.48 -11.92
CA ARG A 134 20.36 13.43 -12.98
C ARG A 134 21.47 14.38 -12.56
N ARG A 135 22.58 14.37 -13.30
CA ARG A 135 23.71 15.27 -13.10
C ARG A 135 24.09 15.91 -14.42
N ALA A 136 24.27 17.23 -14.44
CA ALA A 136 24.65 18.00 -15.65
C ALA A 136 23.76 17.67 -16.87
N GLY A 137 22.51 17.30 -16.67
CA GLY A 137 21.55 16.99 -17.74
C GLY A 137 21.52 15.53 -18.19
N GLU A 138 22.42 14.69 -17.73
CA GLU A 138 22.48 13.27 -18.05
C GLU A 138 21.88 12.43 -16.92
N TRP A 139 21.20 11.33 -17.30
CA TRP A 139 20.64 10.37 -16.38
C TRP A 139 21.54 9.16 -16.17
N THR A 140 21.76 8.78 -14.92
CA THR A 140 22.42 7.53 -14.50
C THR A 140 21.43 6.74 -13.66
N GLU A 141 21.56 5.41 -13.68
CA GLU A 141 20.81 4.54 -12.76
C GLU A 141 21.71 4.14 -11.60
N ARG A 142 21.15 4.20 -10.38
CA ARG A 142 21.85 3.84 -9.15
C ARG A 142 21.69 2.35 -8.88
N TYR A 143 22.82 1.67 -8.73
CA TYR A 143 22.93 0.24 -8.40
C TYR A 143 23.67 0.05 -7.08
N VAL A 144 23.57 -1.14 -6.52
CA VAL A 144 24.39 -1.58 -5.39
C VAL A 144 25.49 -2.50 -5.90
N GLN A 145 26.75 -2.14 -5.69
CA GLN A 145 27.93 -2.93 -6.03
C GLN A 145 28.93 -2.85 -4.87
N ASN A 146 29.34 -4.01 -4.33
CA ASN A 146 30.27 -4.10 -3.20
C ASN A 146 29.83 -3.22 -2.01
N ASP A 147 28.57 -3.36 -1.61
CA ASP A 147 27.92 -2.65 -0.50
C ASP A 147 28.00 -1.12 -0.59
N ARG A 148 28.04 -0.61 -1.82
CA ARG A 148 28.03 0.84 -2.12
C ARG A 148 27.10 1.15 -3.27
N PHE A 149 26.53 2.34 -3.23
CA PHE A 149 25.85 2.88 -4.39
C PHE A 149 26.83 3.21 -5.51
N THR A 150 26.55 2.70 -6.69
CA THR A 150 27.30 2.96 -7.93
C THR A 150 26.32 3.44 -8.98
N GLU A 151 26.71 4.47 -9.74
CA GLU A 151 25.92 5.02 -10.82
C GLU A 151 26.44 4.53 -12.16
N LEU A 152 25.55 4.00 -12.99
CA LEU A 152 25.85 3.54 -14.33
C LEU A 152 25.05 4.38 -15.34
N PRO A 153 25.62 4.73 -16.51
CA PRO A 153 24.87 5.43 -17.55
C PRO A 153 23.61 4.65 -17.94
N CYS A 154 22.48 5.34 -18.04
CA CYS A 154 21.26 4.72 -18.54
C CYS A 154 21.45 4.29 -19.99
N GLY A 155 21.19 3.02 -20.31
CA GLY A 155 21.17 2.55 -21.69
C GLY A 155 20.13 3.32 -22.53
N ARG A 156 20.27 3.33 -23.86
CA ARG A 156 19.34 4.02 -24.78
C ARG A 156 17.87 3.56 -24.66
N GLU A 157 17.61 2.46 -23.99
CA GLU A 157 16.27 1.90 -23.77
C GLU A 157 15.56 2.47 -22.54
N ALA A 158 16.26 3.10 -21.63
CA ALA A 158 15.66 3.81 -20.52
C ALA A 158 15.08 5.15 -21.02
N ARG A 159 14.01 5.11 -21.80
CA ARG A 159 13.15 6.27 -22.00
C ARG A 159 12.41 6.55 -20.71
N ILE A 160 13.14 7.10 -19.76
CA ILE A 160 12.53 7.78 -18.64
C ILE A 160 11.79 8.95 -19.27
N SER A 161 10.49 8.82 -19.43
CA SER A 161 9.64 9.95 -19.75
C SER A 161 9.32 10.65 -18.44
N PRO A 162 10.08 11.65 -18.02
CA PRO A 162 9.66 12.51 -16.93
C PRO A 162 8.68 13.49 -17.55
N SER A 163 7.41 13.24 -17.41
CA SER A 163 6.44 14.31 -17.51
C SER A 163 5.81 14.51 -16.14
N PRO A 164 6.49 15.16 -15.22
CA PRO A 164 5.80 15.85 -14.18
C PRO A 164 5.61 17.29 -14.64
N CYS A 165 4.41 17.76 -14.60
CA CYS A 165 3.98 19.14 -14.75
C CYS A 165 3.72 19.62 -16.17
N GLY A 166 2.42 19.69 -16.49
CA GLY A 166 1.90 20.50 -17.56
C GLY A 166 2.46 21.93 -17.50
N ARG A 167 3.12 22.34 -18.56
CA ARG A 167 3.39 23.75 -18.78
C ARG A 167 2.07 24.46 -19.04
N GLY A 168 1.68 25.32 -18.13
CA GLY A 168 0.72 26.38 -18.43
C GLY A 168 1.30 27.34 -19.49
N PRO A 169 0.46 28.00 -20.29
CA PRO A 169 0.89 28.79 -21.41
C PRO A 169 1.50 30.15 -21.01
N GLY A 170 2.64 30.43 -21.55
CA GLY A 170 3.18 31.66 -22.04
C GLY A 170 3.03 32.98 -21.27
N GLY A 171 4.17 33.57 -20.96
CA GLY A 171 4.32 34.98 -20.67
C GLY A 171 5.77 35.38 -20.93
N GLY A 172 6.01 36.14 -21.98
CA GLY A 172 7.30 36.56 -22.41
C GLY A 172 7.88 37.75 -21.61
N GLY A 173 9.17 37.92 -21.69
CA GLY A 173 9.83 39.19 -21.52
C GLY A 173 10.89 39.26 -20.43
N GLY A 174 12.13 39.57 -20.81
CA GLY A 174 13.10 40.22 -19.95
C GLY A 174 14.41 39.45 -19.73
N ARG A 175 15.43 39.84 -20.49
CA ARG A 175 16.81 39.46 -20.30
C ARG A 175 17.32 39.85 -18.90
N ALA A 176 17.85 38.90 -18.16
CA ALA A 176 18.96 39.10 -17.23
C ALA A 176 19.76 37.79 -17.25
N GLU A 177 21.00 37.90 -17.74
CA GLU A 177 22.02 36.85 -17.64
C GLU A 177 22.39 36.69 -16.17
N THR A 178 21.67 35.84 -15.46
CA THR A 178 22.11 35.28 -14.17
C THR A 178 22.57 33.86 -14.45
N ARG A 179 23.86 33.62 -14.15
CA ARG A 179 24.48 32.29 -14.12
C ARG A 179 23.50 31.31 -13.47
N PRO A 180 23.09 30.22 -14.17
CA PRO A 180 22.15 29.26 -13.57
C PRO A 180 22.75 28.75 -12.27
N PRO A 181 21.94 28.61 -11.22
CA PRO A 181 22.39 27.95 -9.99
C PRO A 181 22.92 26.55 -10.35
N PRO A 182 23.90 26.02 -9.61
CA PRO A 182 24.46 24.71 -9.89
C PRO A 182 23.27 23.75 -9.95
N ALA A 183 23.19 22.95 -11.03
CA ALA A 183 22.11 22.01 -11.26
C ALA A 183 21.96 21.15 -10.01
N ARG A 184 20.84 21.29 -9.31
CA ARG A 184 20.53 20.44 -8.16
C ARG A 184 20.50 19.02 -8.70
N GLU A 185 21.15 18.10 -7.96
CA GLU A 185 21.05 16.69 -8.19
C GLU A 185 19.56 16.32 -8.07
N GLU A 186 18.97 15.82 -9.15
CA GLU A 186 17.59 15.32 -9.16
C GLU A 186 17.64 13.79 -9.04
N LEU A 187 16.99 13.25 -8.03
CA LEU A 187 16.79 11.82 -7.89
C LEU A 187 15.34 11.48 -8.20
N PHE A 188 15.14 10.49 -9.06
CA PHE A 188 13.84 9.98 -9.44
C PHE A 188 13.75 8.49 -9.12
N GLU A 189 12.62 8.04 -8.55
CA GLU A 189 12.36 6.65 -8.24
C GLU A 189 11.28 6.08 -9.16
N LEU A 190 11.60 4.98 -9.81
CA LEU A 190 10.69 4.24 -10.66
C LEU A 190 10.24 2.96 -9.92
N ARG A 191 8.93 2.77 -9.83
CA ARG A 191 8.29 1.67 -9.10
C ARG A 191 7.63 0.68 -10.06
N GLU A 192 8.45 0.08 -10.94
CA GLU A 192 7.97 -0.82 -12.01
C GLU A 192 7.16 -2.00 -11.45
N SER A 193 7.60 -2.59 -10.33
CA SER A 193 6.88 -3.72 -9.71
C SER A 193 5.50 -3.33 -9.23
N ALA A 194 5.35 -2.17 -8.58
CA ALA A 194 4.06 -1.65 -8.15
C ALA A 194 3.16 -1.31 -9.35
N GLN A 195 3.70 -0.68 -10.39
CA GLN A 195 2.94 -0.35 -11.60
C GLN A 195 2.49 -1.60 -12.36
N THR A 196 3.34 -2.63 -12.43
CA THR A 196 3.00 -3.93 -13.03
C THR A 196 1.87 -4.59 -12.24
N PHE A 197 1.98 -4.63 -10.91
CA PHE A 197 0.92 -5.14 -10.04
C PHE A 197 -0.40 -4.37 -10.25
N ALA A 198 -0.34 -3.03 -10.31
CA ALA A 198 -1.50 -2.19 -10.57
C ALA A 198 -2.14 -2.49 -11.94
N GLY A 199 -1.32 -2.69 -12.98
CA GLY A 199 -1.79 -3.05 -14.32
C GLY A 199 -2.46 -4.42 -14.36
N SER A 200 -1.83 -5.46 -13.79
CA SER A 200 -2.40 -6.81 -13.70
C SER A 200 -3.72 -6.82 -12.93
N LEU A 201 -3.75 -6.15 -11.77
CA LEU A 201 -4.95 -6.05 -10.96
C LEU A 201 -6.03 -5.22 -11.67
N GLY A 202 -5.65 -4.10 -12.30
CA GLY A 202 -6.57 -3.26 -13.07
C GLY A 202 -7.26 -4.02 -14.19
N ALA A 203 -6.52 -4.82 -14.96
CA ALA A 203 -7.07 -5.68 -15.99
C ALA A 203 -8.03 -6.74 -15.42
N ARG A 204 -7.67 -7.35 -14.28
CA ARG A 204 -8.53 -8.30 -13.58
C ARG A 204 -9.85 -7.66 -13.14
N LEU A 205 -9.78 -6.47 -12.53
CA LEU A 205 -10.97 -5.74 -12.06
C LEU A 205 -11.82 -5.18 -13.19
N ALA A 206 -11.23 -4.89 -14.35
CA ALA A 206 -11.98 -4.51 -15.55
C ALA A 206 -12.74 -5.68 -16.17
N ALA A 207 -12.20 -6.90 -16.05
CA ALA A 207 -12.78 -8.09 -16.66
C ALA A 207 -13.93 -8.70 -15.86
N GLN A 208 -13.98 -8.48 -14.53
CA GLN A 208 -15.00 -9.08 -13.66
C GLN A 208 -15.25 -8.24 -12.40
N PRO A 209 -16.44 -8.40 -11.76
CA PRO A 209 -16.77 -7.63 -10.57
C PRO A 209 -15.72 -7.76 -9.49
N GLY A 210 -15.23 -6.64 -8.99
CA GLY A 210 -14.23 -6.65 -7.94
C GLY A 210 -13.85 -5.26 -7.49
N ALA A 211 -13.12 -5.20 -6.39
CA ALA A 211 -12.50 -3.99 -5.86
C ALA A 211 -11.22 -4.32 -5.10
N ALA A 212 -10.33 -3.36 -4.98
CA ALA A 212 -9.15 -3.46 -4.15
C ALA A 212 -8.98 -2.20 -3.30
N LEU A 213 -8.48 -2.36 -2.09
CA LEU A 213 -8.17 -1.27 -1.16
C LEU A 213 -6.70 -1.34 -0.80
N PHE A 214 -6.01 -0.23 -1.00
CA PHE A 214 -4.61 -0.04 -0.63
C PHE A 214 -4.53 1.01 0.47
N LEU A 215 -3.83 0.68 1.54
CA LEU A 215 -3.49 1.58 2.64
C LEU A 215 -1.97 1.53 2.80
N ASP A 216 -1.31 2.65 2.49
CA ASP A 216 0.15 2.71 2.48
C ASP A 216 0.60 4.17 2.60
N TYR A 217 1.91 4.42 2.77
CA TYR A 217 2.40 5.78 2.95
C TYR A 217 3.16 6.30 1.72
N GLY A 218 2.92 7.58 1.46
CA GLY A 218 3.53 8.28 0.34
C GLY A 218 2.77 9.53 -0.07
N PRO A 219 3.30 10.28 -1.06
CA PRO A 219 2.64 11.45 -1.60
C PRO A 219 1.43 11.09 -2.46
N THR A 220 0.46 12.01 -2.55
CA THR A 220 -0.69 11.87 -3.45
C THR A 220 -0.32 12.07 -4.91
N GLU A 221 0.74 12.84 -5.17
CA GLU A 221 1.26 13.15 -6.49
C GLU A 221 2.68 12.61 -6.63
N SER A 222 3.07 12.28 -7.87
CA SER A 222 4.43 11.87 -8.16
C SER A 222 5.43 12.98 -7.84
N SER A 223 6.50 12.64 -7.15
CA SER A 223 7.54 13.57 -6.75
C SER A 223 8.93 12.98 -6.97
N SER A 224 9.93 13.85 -7.17
CA SER A 224 11.34 13.47 -7.14
C SER A 224 11.84 13.44 -5.69
N GLY A 225 12.83 12.62 -5.41
CA GLY A 225 13.46 12.51 -4.09
C GLY A 225 13.94 11.10 -3.79
N ASP A 226 14.75 10.95 -2.75
CA ASP A 226 15.22 9.68 -2.21
C ASP A 226 14.29 9.29 -1.06
N SER A 227 13.43 8.31 -1.29
CA SER A 227 12.50 7.82 -0.28
C SER A 227 12.89 6.44 0.27
N LEU A 228 14.02 5.86 -0.23
CA LEU A 228 14.51 4.58 0.27
C LEU A 228 14.90 4.70 1.73
N GLN A 229 14.30 3.86 2.55
CA GLN A 229 14.54 3.79 3.99
C GLN A 229 14.92 2.38 4.38
N ALA A 230 15.68 2.27 5.46
CA ALA A 230 15.98 1.03 6.15
C ALA A 230 15.66 1.20 7.62
N ILE A 231 14.94 0.23 8.19
CA ILE A 231 14.64 0.20 9.62
C ILE A 231 15.13 -1.12 10.19
N ARG A 232 15.82 -1.03 11.34
CA ARG A 232 16.27 -2.17 12.13
C ARG A 232 16.11 -1.84 13.63
N ASP A 233 15.52 -2.74 14.39
CA ASP A 233 15.25 -2.55 15.82
C ASP A 233 14.48 -1.24 16.12
N GLY A 234 13.50 -0.90 15.25
CA GLY A 234 12.70 0.32 15.35
C GLY A 234 13.47 1.63 15.11
N ARG A 235 14.66 1.58 14.50
CA ARG A 235 15.52 2.74 14.23
C ARG A 235 15.96 2.79 12.77
N THR A 236 16.16 4.00 12.28
CA THR A 236 16.75 4.21 10.93
C THR A 236 18.13 3.57 10.88
N ALA A 237 18.38 2.80 9.82
CA ALA A 237 19.64 2.13 9.52
C ALA A 237 20.16 2.54 8.12
N ASP A 238 21.41 2.23 7.83
CA ASP A 238 21.95 2.35 6.48
C ASP A 238 21.38 1.22 5.60
N PRO A 239 20.70 1.52 4.48
CA PRO A 239 20.13 0.50 3.59
C PRO A 239 21.15 -0.44 2.96
N LEU A 240 22.43 -0.11 3.00
CA LEU A 240 23.52 -0.95 2.49
C LEU A 240 24.25 -1.73 3.58
N ALA A 241 24.03 -1.41 4.86
CA ALA A 241 24.64 -2.14 5.95
C ALA A 241 23.93 -3.49 6.14
N GLU A 242 24.71 -4.58 6.13
CA GLU A 242 24.25 -5.94 6.43
C GLU A 242 22.94 -6.33 5.71
N PRO A 243 22.93 -6.49 4.36
CA PRO A 243 21.73 -6.76 3.60
C PRO A 243 20.90 -7.94 4.13
N GLY A 244 19.61 -7.72 4.37
CA GLY A 244 18.70 -8.72 4.92
C GLY A 244 18.58 -8.69 6.45
N THR A 245 19.14 -7.67 7.12
CA THR A 245 18.96 -7.45 8.57
C THR A 245 18.10 -6.23 8.90
N ALA A 246 17.74 -5.44 7.89
CA ALA A 246 16.84 -4.31 8.00
C ALA A 246 15.69 -4.46 7.01
N ASP A 247 14.52 -3.96 7.36
CA ASP A 247 13.41 -3.80 6.44
C ASP A 247 13.66 -2.59 5.53
N LEU A 248 13.58 -2.80 4.22
CA LEU A 248 13.79 -1.77 3.21
C LEU A 248 12.45 -1.35 2.61
N THR A 249 12.10 -0.10 2.77
CA THR A 249 10.86 0.48 2.27
C THR A 249 11.12 1.74 1.45
N ALA A 250 10.15 2.13 0.62
CA ALA A 250 10.17 3.38 -0.11
C ALA A 250 8.74 3.94 -0.21
N HIS A 251 8.60 5.26 -0.29
CA HIS A 251 7.27 5.87 -0.41
C HIS A 251 6.53 5.37 -1.65
N VAL A 252 5.24 5.13 -1.52
CA VAL A 252 4.38 4.74 -2.65
C VAL A 252 4.09 5.96 -3.53
N ASP A 253 4.28 5.82 -4.84
CA ASP A 253 3.78 6.78 -5.83
C ASP A 253 2.34 6.42 -6.20
N PHE A 254 1.38 6.92 -5.43
CA PHE A 254 -0.04 6.63 -5.63
C PHE A 254 -0.57 7.15 -6.97
N ALA A 255 -0.03 8.25 -7.49
CA ALA A 255 -0.46 8.79 -8.77
C ALA A 255 -0.07 7.85 -9.93
N ALA A 256 1.18 7.38 -9.96
CA ALA A 256 1.65 6.44 -10.97
C ALA A 256 0.96 5.07 -10.84
N PHE A 257 0.76 4.58 -9.62
CA PHE A 257 0.04 3.35 -9.33
C PHE A 257 -1.41 3.40 -9.85
N ALA A 258 -2.16 4.46 -9.51
CA ALA A 258 -3.52 4.67 -9.98
C ALA A 258 -3.58 4.86 -11.50
N ALA A 259 -2.60 5.54 -12.11
CA ALA A 259 -2.53 5.71 -13.56
C ALA A 259 -2.34 4.38 -14.29
N ALA A 260 -1.47 3.49 -13.77
CA ALA A 260 -1.28 2.15 -14.33
C ALA A 260 -2.57 1.30 -14.27
N ALA A 261 -3.27 1.33 -13.15
CA ALA A 261 -4.54 0.63 -12.99
C ALA A 261 -5.63 1.17 -13.93
N ARG A 262 -5.75 2.51 -14.07
CA ARG A 262 -6.68 3.13 -15.01
C ARG A 262 -6.37 2.79 -16.47
N ALA A 263 -5.09 2.78 -16.83
CA ALA A 263 -4.67 2.39 -18.17
C ALA A 263 -5.04 0.93 -18.51
N ALA A 264 -5.15 0.08 -17.49
CA ALA A 264 -5.61 -1.31 -17.61
C ALA A 264 -7.14 -1.47 -17.50
N GLY A 265 -7.89 -0.38 -17.33
CA GLY A 265 -9.35 -0.36 -17.40
C GLY A 265 -10.07 -0.31 -16.05
N ALA A 266 -9.39 -0.23 -14.91
CA ALA A 266 -10.04 -0.08 -13.61
C ALA A 266 -10.50 1.36 -13.33
N ALA A 267 -11.59 1.52 -12.57
CA ALA A 267 -11.92 2.78 -11.92
C ALA A 267 -11.05 2.97 -10.67
N THR A 268 -10.71 4.23 -10.34
CA THR A 268 -9.88 4.56 -9.17
C THR A 268 -10.53 5.62 -8.31
N HIS A 269 -10.48 5.49 -6.99
CA HIS A 269 -11.00 6.43 -6.01
C HIS A 269 -9.91 6.77 -4.99
N GLY A 270 -9.65 8.04 -4.77
CA GLY A 270 -8.51 8.51 -4.00
C GLY A 270 -7.27 8.78 -4.90
N PRO A 271 -6.04 8.87 -4.34
CA PRO A 271 -5.73 8.66 -2.93
C PRO A 271 -6.28 9.77 -2.02
N ILE A 272 -6.71 9.40 -0.83
CA ILE A 272 -7.11 10.32 0.24
C ILE A 272 -6.33 10.01 1.53
N PRO A 273 -6.16 10.97 2.46
CA PRO A 273 -5.54 10.70 3.74
C PRO A 273 -6.25 9.59 4.51
N GLN A 274 -5.47 8.65 5.07
CA GLN A 274 -5.99 7.51 5.83
C GLN A 274 -6.91 7.95 6.98
N GLY A 275 -6.55 9.01 7.69
CA GLY A 275 -7.35 9.52 8.80
C GLY A 275 -8.75 9.95 8.37
N ILE A 276 -8.88 10.57 7.19
CA ILE A 276 -10.18 10.93 6.60
C ILE A 276 -10.94 9.65 6.24
N PHE A 277 -10.30 8.71 5.56
CA PHE A 277 -10.90 7.44 5.16
C PHE A 277 -11.44 6.65 6.35
N LEU A 278 -10.60 6.41 7.36
CA LEU A 278 -10.99 5.63 8.54
C LEU A 278 -12.09 6.33 9.37
N THR A 279 -12.04 7.66 9.47
CA THR A 279 -13.08 8.44 10.16
C THR A 279 -14.43 8.29 9.47
N ARG A 280 -14.46 8.36 8.13
CA ARG A 280 -15.69 8.15 7.33
C ARG A 280 -16.23 6.73 7.48
N LEU A 281 -15.37 5.74 7.68
CA LEU A 281 -15.78 4.35 7.94
C LEU A 281 -16.22 4.10 9.38
N GLY A 282 -16.14 5.09 10.28
CA GLY A 282 -16.62 4.98 11.64
C GLY A 282 -15.60 4.46 12.66
N LEU A 283 -14.29 4.70 12.43
CA LEU A 283 -13.22 4.32 13.35
C LEU A 283 -13.52 4.75 14.80
N PHE A 284 -13.82 6.02 15.01
CA PHE A 284 -14.06 6.57 16.36
C PHE A 284 -15.33 6.04 16.98
N GLN A 285 -16.42 5.90 16.20
CA GLN A 285 -17.68 5.34 16.68
C GLN A 285 -17.51 3.89 17.15
N ARG A 286 -16.76 3.09 16.39
CA ARG A 286 -16.49 1.70 16.78
C ARG A 286 -15.57 1.62 17.99
N THR A 287 -14.55 2.47 18.06
CA THR A 287 -13.65 2.58 19.23
C THR A 287 -14.43 2.91 20.48
N ASP A 288 -15.31 3.91 20.43
CA ASP A 288 -16.15 4.31 21.57
C ASP A 288 -17.06 3.17 22.04
N GLN A 289 -17.65 2.40 21.10
CA GLN A 289 -18.47 1.23 21.44
C GLN A 289 -17.67 0.18 22.21
N LEU A 290 -16.43 -0.08 21.80
CA LEU A 290 -15.58 -1.03 22.49
C LEU A 290 -15.11 -0.50 23.86
N ALA A 291 -14.73 0.77 23.91
CA ALA A 291 -14.21 1.40 25.13
C ALA A 291 -15.22 1.46 26.28
N ARG A 292 -16.54 1.58 25.98
CA ARG A 292 -17.59 1.73 26.99
C ARG A 292 -17.66 0.60 28.01
N ASN A 293 -17.22 -0.61 27.65
CA ASN A 293 -17.30 -1.79 28.51
C ASN A 293 -15.92 -2.25 29.03
N GLN A 294 -14.88 -1.40 28.86
CA GLN A 294 -13.52 -1.72 29.27
C GLN A 294 -13.12 -0.99 30.55
N HIS A 295 -12.07 -1.49 31.20
CA HIS A 295 -11.44 -0.75 32.30
C HIS A 295 -10.88 0.59 31.78
N PRO A 296 -10.89 1.69 32.56
CA PRO A 296 -10.47 3.01 32.10
C PRO A 296 -9.11 3.05 31.38
N ALA A 297 -8.12 2.28 31.83
CA ALA A 297 -6.81 2.19 31.19
C ALA A 297 -6.88 1.55 29.78
N GLU A 298 -7.67 0.51 29.61
CA GLU A 298 -7.90 -0.15 28.32
C GLU A 298 -8.70 0.73 27.37
N ALA A 299 -9.72 1.43 27.90
CA ALA A 299 -10.47 2.41 27.13
C ALA A 299 -9.58 3.53 26.59
N LEU A 300 -8.68 4.08 27.40
CA LEU A 300 -7.71 5.08 26.95
C LEU A 300 -6.74 4.54 25.91
N ALA A 301 -6.28 3.29 26.03
CA ALA A 301 -5.41 2.65 25.06
C ALA A 301 -6.11 2.49 23.69
N LEU A 302 -7.40 2.09 23.68
CA LEU A 302 -8.20 2.01 22.46
C LEU A 302 -8.36 3.38 21.78
N ILE A 303 -8.60 4.42 22.55
CA ILE A 303 -8.74 5.78 22.03
C ILE A 303 -7.40 6.28 21.46
N ASP A 304 -6.27 6.07 22.17
CA ASP A 304 -4.96 6.45 21.65
C ASP A 304 -4.59 5.68 20.37
N ALA A 305 -4.93 4.40 20.29
CA ALA A 305 -4.77 3.59 19.09
C ALA A 305 -5.54 4.16 17.89
N ALA A 306 -6.81 4.56 18.09
CA ALA A 306 -7.60 5.20 17.03
C ALA A 306 -7.02 6.56 16.62
N ASN A 307 -6.58 7.36 17.58
CA ASN A 307 -5.91 8.63 17.33
C ASN A 307 -4.60 8.42 16.55
N ARG A 308 -3.80 7.40 16.88
CA ARG A 308 -2.56 7.07 16.16
C ARG A 308 -2.83 6.78 14.69
N LEU A 309 -3.91 6.09 14.38
CA LEU A 309 -4.29 5.73 13.01
C LEU A 309 -4.84 6.91 12.20
N ALA A 310 -5.53 7.88 12.86
CA ALA A 310 -6.32 8.89 12.16
C ALA A 310 -5.81 10.33 12.30
N GLU A 311 -5.07 10.68 13.35
CA GLU A 311 -4.59 12.05 13.55
C GLU A 311 -3.58 12.48 12.48
N PRO A 312 -3.69 13.71 11.94
CA PRO A 312 -2.83 14.21 10.86
C PRO A 312 -1.35 14.23 11.16
N ASN A 313 -0.97 14.50 12.40
CA ASN A 313 0.42 14.55 12.87
C ASN A 313 1.01 13.17 13.23
N ARG A 314 0.22 12.11 13.08
CA ARG A 314 0.61 10.70 13.25
C ARG A 314 0.51 9.98 11.91
N MET A 315 -0.23 8.88 11.81
CA MET A 315 -0.40 8.12 10.55
C MET A 315 -1.44 8.74 9.61
N GLY A 316 -2.41 9.49 10.13
CA GLY A 316 -3.62 9.88 9.41
C GLY A 316 -3.38 10.73 8.15
N TRP A 317 -2.30 11.52 8.08
CA TRP A 317 -1.96 12.31 6.89
C TRP A 317 -0.87 11.65 6.04
N LEU A 318 0.11 11.01 6.66
CA LEU A 318 1.21 10.35 5.97
C LEU A 318 0.71 9.18 5.12
N PHE A 319 -0.13 8.33 5.70
CA PHE A 319 -0.76 7.21 5.02
C PHE A 319 -1.93 7.66 4.15
N LYS A 320 -2.15 6.94 3.07
CA LYS A 320 -3.22 7.18 2.10
C LYS A 320 -4.05 5.92 1.90
N ALA A 321 -5.32 6.12 1.62
CA ALA A 321 -6.22 5.10 1.12
C ALA A 321 -6.48 5.33 -0.38
N LEU A 322 -6.37 4.27 -1.17
CA LEU A 322 -6.69 4.24 -2.60
C LEU A 322 -7.54 3.01 -2.88
N ALA A 323 -8.67 3.17 -3.58
CA ALA A 323 -9.43 2.05 -4.08
C ALA A 323 -9.33 1.93 -5.60
N LEU A 324 -9.20 0.69 -6.08
CA LEU A 324 -9.38 0.30 -7.49
C LEU A 324 -10.65 -0.53 -7.58
N CYS A 325 -11.48 -0.30 -8.59
CA CYS A 325 -12.76 -0.98 -8.72
C CYS A 325 -13.07 -1.37 -10.17
N HIS A 326 -13.96 -2.35 -10.32
CA HIS A 326 -14.63 -2.59 -11.59
C HIS A 326 -15.29 -1.27 -12.07
N PRO A 327 -15.21 -0.91 -13.37
CA PRO A 327 -15.72 0.38 -13.88
C PRO A 327 -17.20 0.67 -13.59
N ALA A 328 -18.02 -0.37 -13.49
CA ALA A 328 -19.43 -0.23 -13.13
C ALA A 328 -19.71 -0.23 -11.62
N CYS A 329 -18.68 -0.34 -10.78
CA CYS A 329 -18.85 -0.25 -9.33
C CYS A 329 -19.14 1.20 -8.92
N PRO A 330 -20.20 1.45 -8.14
CA PRO A 330 -20.37 2.76 -7.51
C PRO A 330 -19.19 3.13 -6.60
N THR A 331 -19.02 4.40 -6.29
CA THR A 331 -17.99 4.86 -5.35
C THR A 331 -18.03 4.05 -4.06
N PRO A 332 -16.93 3.36 -3.69
CA PRO A 332 -16.90 2.56 -2.47
C PRO A 332 -16.91 3.45 -1.22
N PRO A 333 -17.33 2.89 -0.06
CA PRO A 333 -17.39 3.63 1.20
C PRO A 333 -16.07 4.31 1.55
N GLY A 334 -16.17 5.50 2.15
CA GLY A 334 -15.02 6.31 2.59
C GLY A 334 -14.43 7.21 1.50
N PHE A 335 -14.80 7.01 0.22
CA PHE A 335 -14.32 7.80 -0.92
C PHE A 335 -15.39 8.77 -1.47
N GLU A 336 -16.52 8.86 -0.83
CA GLU A 336 -17.57 9.82 -1.19
C GLU A 336 -17.04 11.25 -1.03
N SER A 337 -17.48 12.16 -1.92
CA SER A 337 -17.13 13.60 -1.92
C SER A 337 -17.77 14.37 -0.77
#